data_c753c00b1ef8c78d94183467ba2aac0f
#
_entry.id   c753c00b1ef8c78d94183467ba2aac0f
#
_cell.length_a   1.000
_cell.length_b   1.000
_cell.length_c   1.000
_cell.angle_alpha   90.00
_cell.angle_beta   90.00
_cell.angle_gamma   90.00
#
_symmetry.space_group_name_H-M   'P 1'
#
loop_
_entity.id
_entity.type
_entity.pdbx_description
1 polymer ?
#
loop_
_entity_poly.entity_id
_entity_poly.type
_entity_poly.pdbx_seq_one_letter_code
_entity_poly.pdbx_strand_id
1 'polypeptide(L)'
;MNFDYTDTQQEIREAVRKQCAEFGPNYWLACEEKGEYPEAFVQAMTDAGWLAALIPESYGGSGLGVMEGCIILEEINRSGGNGAACHAQMYTMGSLLAHGSEAQKRKYLPRIADGSLRLQAFGVTEPDAGSNTLKIKTFAKKVPGGYVINGQKIWTSRYFQSHMYLLIARTTPIEEVKKKTDGLSLFLVDIAKAGASLKGKPIRTMMNHHTNEVFIDNLEVSDEDRIGEEGKGFHYLLDSLNSERLLVSSESLGDGKWFVDQASRYATDRRVFDRPIGQN
;
A
#
# COMPACT_ATOMS: atom_id res chain seq x y z
N MET A 1 20.34 -16.59 19.49
CA MET A 1 19.23 -16.05 18.67
C MET A 1 19.58 -16.48 17.24
N ASN A 2 18.70 -17.25 16.59
CA ASN A 2 18.92 -17.66 15.19
C ASN A 2 18.25 -16.62 14.28
N PHE A 3 18.98 -16.10 13.30
CA PHE A 3 18.52 -15.15 12.30
C PHE A 3 18.36 -15.78 10.91
N ASP A 4 18.53 -17.11 10.81
CA ASP A 4 18.35 -17.83 9.56
C ASP A 4 16.87 -17.90 9.19
N TYR A 5 16.58 -17.91 7.90
CA TYR A 5 15.23 -18.15 7.42
C TYR A 5 14.82 -19.60 7.67
N THR A 6 13.53 -19.81 7.97
CA THR A 6 12.92 -21.14 7.98
C THR A 6 12.86 -21.73 6.57
N ASP A 7 12.67 -23.05 6.46
CA ASP A 7 12.54 -23.72 5.15
C ASP A 7 11.39 -23.07 4.33
N THR A 8 10.23 -22.85 4.93
CA THR A 8 9.10 -22.18 4.28
C THR A 8 9.46 -20.77 3.80
N GLN A 9 10.19 -19.99 4.60
CA GLN A 9 10.64 -18.66 4.20
C GLN A 9 11.62 -18.71 3.04
N GLN A 10 12.51 -19.71 2.96
CA GLN A 10 13.39 -19.93 1.82
C GLN A 10 12.61 -20.31 0.56
N GLU A 11 11.62 -21.19 0.68
CA GLU A 11 10.73 -21.56 -0.43
C GLU A 11 9.99 -20.34 -0.99
N ILE A 12 9.44 -19.48 -0.12
CA ILE A 12 8.81 -18.20 -0.53
C ILE A 12 9.80 -17.34 -1.30
N ARG A 13 11.01 -17.14 -0.79
CA ARG A 13 12.06 -16.35 -1.46
C ARG A 13 12.36 -16.86 -2.86
N GLU A 14 12.57 -18.17 -2.99
CA GLU A 14 12.89 -18.80 -4.27
C GLU A 14 11.73 -18.69 -5.26
N ALA A 15 10.50 -18.92 -4.81
CA ALA A 15 9.31 -18.83 -5.65
C ALA A 15 9.08 -17.40 -6.16
N VAL A 16 9.15 -16.40 -5.28
CA VAL A 16 9.00 -14.97 -5.66
C VAL A 16 10.11 -14.56 -6.63
N ARG A 17 11.37 -14.93 -6.35
CA ARG A 17 12.51 -14.65 -7.24
C ARG A 17 12.32 -15.24 -8.63
N LYS A 18 11.87 -16.49 -8.70
CA LYS A 18 11.59 -17.16 -9.98
C LYS A 18 10.52 -16.42 -10.77
N GLN A 19 9.44 -16.00 -10.12
CA GLN A 19 8.37 -15.25 -10.77
C GLN A 19 8.83 -13.87 -11.24
N CYS A 20 9.58 -13.14 -10.41
CA CYS A 20 10.13 -11.85 -10.77
C CYS A 20 11.08 -11.90 -11.97
N ALA A 21 11.76 -13.04 -12.20
CA ALA A 21 12.65 -13.21 -13.35
C ALA A 21 11.93 -13.14 -14.71
N GLU A 22 10.60 -13.30 -14.74
CA GLU A 22 9.79 -13.12 -15.94
C GLU A 22 9.62 -11.63 -16.31
N PHE A 23 9.89 -10.72 -15.37
CA PHE A 23 9.74 -9.27 -15.52
C PHE A 23 11.11 -8.59 -15.43
N GLY A 24 11.90 -8.72 -16.50
CA GLY A 24 13.27 -8.18 -16.54
C GLY A 24 13.32 -6.64 -16.63
N PRO A 25 14.55 -6.07 -16.61
CA PRO A 25 14.76 -4.60 -16.59
C PRO A 25 14.05 -3.84 -17.72
N ASN A 26 13.94 -4.43 -18.91
CA ASN A 26 13.26 -3.79 -20.05
C ASN A 26 11.76 -3.62 -19.83
N TYR A 27 11.12 -4.54 -19.10
CA TYR A 27 9.71 -4.43 -18.73
C TYR A 27 9.50 -3.22 -17.81
N TRP A 28 10.31 -3.10 -16.76
CA TRP A 28 10.21 -2.01 -15.80
C TRP A 28 10.53 -0.66 -16.42
N LEU A 29 11.58 -0.60 -17.25
CA LEU A 29 11.94 0.61 -17.99
C LEU A 29 10.79 1.06 -18.92
N ALA A 30 10.18 0.14 -19.65
CA ALA A 30 9.06 0.44 -20.53
C ALA A 30 7.84 1.00 -19.79
N CYS A 31 7.51 0.43 -18.60
CA CYS A 31 6.43 0.96 -17.75
C CYS A 31 6.74 2.39 -17.27
N GLU A 32 8.00 2.64 -16.84
CA GLU A 32 8.43 3.96 -16.36
C GLU A 32 8.40 5.02 -17.47
N GLU A 33 8.96 4.71 -18.63
CA GLU A 33 9.02 5.64 -19.78
C GLU A 33 7.64 6.02 -20.30
N LYS A 34 6.69 5.08 -20.28
CA LYS A 34 5.30 5.32 -20.71
C LYS A 34 4.42 5.91 -19.63
N GLY A 35 4.85 5.89 -18.36
CA GLY A 35 4.03 6.25 -17.22
C GLY A 35 2.88 5.25 -17.00
N GLU A 36 3.05 3.98 -17.40
CA GLU A 36 2.05 2.94 -17.29
C GLU A 36 2.17 2.17 -15.98
N TYR A 37 1.03 1.74 -15.44
CA TYR A 37 0.99 0.84 -14.30
C TYR A 37 1.45 -0.56 -14.73
N PRO A 38 2.31 -1.25 -13.96
CA PRO A 38 2.83 -2.56 -14.32
C PRO A 38 1.79 -3.66 -14.09
N GLU A 39 0.68 -3.59 -14.85
CA GLU A 39 -0.52 -4.43 -14.67
C GLU A 39 -0.19 -5.92 -14.78
N ALA A 40 0.62 -6.32 -15.78
CA ALA A 40 0.97 -7.73 -15.98
C ALA A 40 1.75 -8.30 -14.78
N PHE A 41 2.66 -7.52 -14.20
CA PHE A 41 3.38 -7.92 -12.99
C PHE A 41 2.45 -8.05 -11.79
N VAL A 42 1.60 -7.04 -11.55
CA VAL A 42 0.68 -7.05 -10.41
C VAL A 42 -0.35 -8.18 -10.54
N GLN A 43 -0.81 -8.45 -11.75
CA GLN A 43 -1.70 -9.60 -12.00
C GLN A 43 -1.00 -10.92 -11.72
N ALA A 44 0.23 -11.11 -12.19
CA ALA A 44 1.01 -12.32 -11.92
C ALA A 44 1.24 -12.56 -10.41
N MET A 45 1.54 -11.48 -9.66
CA MET A 45 1.68 -11.55 -8.21
C MET A 45 0.36 -11.87 -7.49
N THR A 46 -0.75 -11.37 -8.03
CA THR A 46 -2.10 -11.66 -7.53
C THR A 46 -2.46 -13.13 -7.78
N ASP A 47 -2.28 -13.61 -9.00
CA ASP A 47 -2.63 -14.99 -9.42
C ASP A 47 -1.82 -16.04 -8.63
N ALA A 48 -0.58 -15.70 -8.26
CA ALA A 48 0.25 -16.53 -7.41
C ALA A 48 -0.09 -16.43 -5.91
N GLY A 49 -1.03 -15.57 -5.52
CA GLY A 49 -1.47 -15.39 -4.14
C GLY A 49 -0.55 -14.54 -3.26
N TRP A 50 0.54 -13.96 -3.80
CA TRP A 50 1.50 -13.19 -3.00
C TRP A 50 0.90 -11.94 -2.36
N LEU A 51 -0.06 -11.28 -3.04
CA LEU A 51 -0.72 -10.09 -2.50
C LEU A 51 -1.81 -10.42 -1.45
N ALA A 52 -2.21 -11.69 -1.36
CA ALA A 52 -3.13 -12.22 -0.35
C ALA A 52 -2.41 -12.94 0.80
N ALA A 53 -1.07 -12.91 0.84
CA ALA A 53 -0.27 -13.65 1.80
C ALA A 53 -0.67 -13.39 3.27
N LEU A 54 -1.01 -12.15 3.62
CA LEU A 54 -1.39 -11.73 4.96
C LEU A 54 -2.89 -11.94 5.29
N ILE A 55 -3.71 -12.30 4.30
CA ILE A 55 -5.14 -12.57 4.51
C ILE A 55 -5.29 -13.98 5.11
N PRO A 56 -6.10 -14.15 6.17
CA PRO A 56 -6.36 -15.48 6.73
C PRO A 56 -6.93 -16.45 5.70
N GLU A 57 -6.62 -17.74 5.84
CA GLU A 57 -7.12 -18.81 4.96
C GLU A 57 -8.66 -18.85 4.88
N SER A 58 -9.34 -18.54 6.00
CA SER A 58 -10.81 -18.45 6.05
C SER A 58 -11.42 -17.40 5.11
N TYR A 59 -10.60 -16.49 4.60
CA TYR A 59 -10.98 -15.46 3.62
C TYR A 59 -10.24 -15.61 2.28
N GLY A 60 -9.62 -16.76 2.01
CA GLY A 60 -8.99 -17.09 0.73
C GLY A 60 -7.53 -16.64 0.60
N GLY A 61 -6.88 -16.19 1.67
CA GLY A 61 -5.45 -15.89 1.70
C GLY A 61 -4.60 -17.06 2.19
N SER A 62 -3.32 -16.80 2.46
CA SER A 62 -2.36 -17.81 2.95
C SER A 62 -2.16 -17.79 4.46
N GLY A 63 -2.71 -16.82 5.18
CA GLY A 63 -2.59 -16.71 6.64
C GLY A 63 -1.16 -16.49 7.14
N LEU A 64 -0.26 -15.99 6.28
CA LEU A 64 1.13 -15.74 6.61
C LEU A 64 1.31 -14.47 7.45
N GLY A 65 2.45 -14.35 8.10
CA GLY A 65 2.78 -13.19 8.94
C GLY A 65 3.42 -12.05 8.15
N VAL A 66 3.61 -10.92 8.85
CA VAL A 66 4.28 -9.73 8.26
C VAL A 66 5.72 -10.03 7.82
N MET A 67 6.41 -10.99 8.48
CA MET A 67 7.75 -11.40 8.10
C MET A 67 7.80 -11.99 6.69
N GLU A 68 6.84 -12.84 6.34
CA GLU A 68 6.72 -13.41 5.00
C GLU A 68 6.34 -12.33 3.97
N GLY A 69 5.48 -11.37 4.35
CA GLY A 69 5.21 -10.18 3.54
C GLY A 69 6.47 -9.36 3.26
N CYS A 70 7.32 -9.17 4.26
CA CYS A 70 8.62 -8.51 4.11
C CYS A 70 9.55 -9.26 3.16
N ILE A 71 9.59 -10.59 3.25
CA ILE A 71 10.40 -11.44 2.36
C ILE A 71 9.94 -11.30 0.91
N ILE A 72 8.62 -11.32 0.67
CA ILE A 72 8.04 -11.16 -0.66
C ILE A 72 8.48 -9.83 -1.27
N LEU A 73 8.33 -8.73 -0.54
CA LEU A 73 8.65 -7.39 -1.05
C LEU A 73 10.17 -7.17 -1.20
N GLU A 74 10.99 -7.71 -0.30
CA GLU A 74 12.44 -7.70 -0.44
C GLU A 74 12.88 -8.38 -1.73
N GLU A 75 12.36 -9.57 -2.03
CA GLU A 75 12.75 -10.32 -3.23
C GLU A 75 12.24 -9.66 -4.53
N ILE A 76 11.08 -9.02 -4.51
CA ILE A 76 10.60 -8.21 -5.64
C ILE A 76 11.62 -7.11 -5.98
N ASN A 77 11.99 -6.28 -5.00
CA ASN A 77 12.91 -5.17 -5.21
C ASN A 77 14.35 -5.66 -5.49
N ARG A 78 14.80 -6.73 -4.85
CA ARG A 78 16.08 -7.37 -5.14
C ARG A 78 16.20 -7.89 -6.58
N SER A 79 15.09 -8.22 -7.23
CA SER A 79 15.07 -8.60 -8.64
C SER A 79 15.18 -7.42 -9.60
N GLY A 80 15.18 -6.19 -9.11
CA GLY A 80 15.10 -4.94 -9.89
C GLY A 80 13.67 -4.55 -10.24
N GLY A 81 12.68 -5.19 -9.59
CA GLY A 81 11.27 -4.86 -9.69
C GLY A 81 10.88 -3.67 -8.81
N ASN A 82 9.62 -3.29 -8.88
CA ASN A 82 9.05 -2.20 -8.07
C ASN A 82 7.89 -2.72 -7.21
N GLY A 83 8.19 -3.14 -5.98
CA GLY A 83 7.21 -3.60 -4.98
C GLY A 83 6.17 -2.54 -4.66
N ALA A 84 6.54 -1.26 -4.79
CA ALA A 84 5.62 -0.15 -4.59
C ALA A 84 4.41 -0.18 -5.54
N ALA A 85 4.43 -0.94 -6.63
CA ALA A 85 3.27 -1.13 -7.50
C ALA A 85 2.11 -1.88 -6.80
N CYS A 86 2.39 -2.71 -5.80
CA CYS A 86 1.40 -3.59 -5.16
C CYS A 86 1.44 -3.59 -3.61
N HIS A 87 2.50 -3.10 -2.98
CA HIS A 87 2.70 -3.18 -1.53
C HIS A 87 1.55 -2.56 -0.71
N ALA A 88 0.94 -1.50 -1.24
CA ALA A 88 -0.11 -0.78 -0.53
C ALA A 88 -1.31 -1.68 -0.18
N GLN A 89 -1.63 -2.68 -1.02
CA GLN A 89 -2.68 -3.64 -0.72
C GLN A 89 -2.39 -4.44 0.55
N MET A 90 -1.11 -4.78 0.79
CA MET A 90 -0.72 -5.60 1.94
C MET A 90 -0.86 -4.86 3.28
N TYR A 91 -0.64 -3.55 3.33
CA TYR A 91 -0.77 -2.79 4.60
C TYR A 91 -2.08 -2.01 4.72
N THR A 92 -2.66 -1.54 3.61
CA THR A 92 -3.92 -0.79 3.63
C THR A 92 -5.06 -1.65 4.17
N MET A 93 -5.08 -2.95 3.89
CA MET A 93 -6.05 -3.87 4.47
C MET A 93 -5.79 -4.21 5.95
N GLY A 94 -4.65 -3.82 6.53
CA GLY A 94 -4.32 -4.12 7.93
C GLY A 94 -5.37 -3.61 8.91
N SER A 95 -5.88 -2.39 8.71
CA SER A 95 -6.98 -1.86 9.52
C SER A 95 -8.29 -2.64 9.34
N LEU A 96 -8.58 -3.12 8.12
CA LEU A 96 -9.75 -3.96 7.85
C LEU A 96 -9.60 -5.33 8.50
N LEU A 97 -8.42 -5.95 8.41
CA LEU A 97 -8.11 -7.24 9.04
C LEU A 97 -8.26 -7.20 10.55
N ALA A 98 -7.72 -6.16 11.20
CA ALA A 98 -7.70 -6.04 12.64
C ALA A 98 -9.04 -5.54 13.22
N HIS A 99 -9.67 -4.55 12.58
CA HIS A 99 -10.78 -3.78 13.16
C HIS A 99 -12.07 -3.75 12.33
N GLY A 100 -12.07 -4.33 11.14
CA GLY A 100 -13.28 -4.49 10.33
C GLY A 100 -14.30 -5.41 11.01
N SER A 101 -15.58 -5.13 10.82
CA SER A 101 -16.63 -6.05 11.23
C SER A 101 -16.55 -7.36 10.44
N GLU A 102 -17.10 -8.44 10.98
CA GLU A 102 -17.15 -9.72 10.25
C GLU A 102 -17.88 -9.61 8.91
N ALA A 103 -18.90 -8.75 8.83
CA ALA A 103 -19.58 -8.44 7.58
C ALA A 103 -18.65 -7.78 6.55
N GLN A 104 -17.85 -6.80 6.99
CA GLN A 104 -16.85 -6.15 6.14
C GLN A 104 -15.76 -7.13 5.69
N LYS A 105 -15.21 -7.93 6.61
CA LYS A 105 -14.18 -8.93 6.28
C LYS A 105 -14.67 -9.93 5.25
N ARG A 106 -15.86 -10.52 5.44
CA ARG A 106 -16.47 -11.47 4.50
C ARG A 106 -16.79 -10.85 3.15
N LYS A 107 -17.14 -9.56 3.12
CA LYS A 107 -17.48 -8.84 1.89
C LYS A 107 -16.24 -8.50 1.05
N TYR A 108 -15.15 -8.11 1.70
CA TYR A 108 -14.02 -7.51 1.00
C TYR A 108 -12.79 -8.41 0.91
N LEU A 109 -12.42 -9.16 1.96
CA LEU A 109 -11.17 -9.92 1.99
C LEU A 109 -11.08 -11.01 0.93
N PRO A 110 -12.13 -11.82 0.66
CA PRO A 110 -12.07 -12.82 -0.42
C PRO A 110 -11.83 -12.19 -1.80
N ARG A 111 -12.45 -11.03 -2.04
CA ARG A 111 -12.30 -10.30 -3.30
C ARG A 111 -10.94 -9.59 -3.43
N ILE A 112 -10.32 -9.24 -2.31
CA ILE A 112 -8.93 -8.76 -2.30
C ILE A 112 -7.99 -9.93 -2.57
N ALA A 113 -8.27 -11.10 -2.00
CA ALA A 113 -7.45 -12.29 -2.16
C ALA A 113 -7.45 -12.81 -3.61
N ASP A 114 -8.60 -12.83 -4.29
CA ASP A 114 -8.72 -13.27 -5.68
C ASP A 114 -8.41 -12.18 -6.72
N GLY A 115 -8.09 -10.95 -6.26
CA GLY A 115 -7.75 -9.81 -7.11
C GLY A 115 -8.93 -9.10 -7.78
N SER A 116 -10.16 -9.54 -7.58
CA SER A 116 -11.36 -8.88 -8.13
C SER A 116 -11.65 -7.52 -7.48
N LEU A 117 -10.97 -7.22 -6.37
CA LEU A 117 -11.02 -5.95 -5.68
C LEU A 117 -9.61 -5.50 -5.27
N ARG A 118 -9.23 -4.27 -5.64
CA ARG A 118 -7.97 -3.67 -5.24
C ARG A 118 -8.19 -2.58 -4.19
N LEU A 119 -7.50 -2.70 -3.07
CA LEU A 119 -7.46 -1.73 -1.97
C LEU A 119 -6.02 -1.24 -1.81
N GLN A 120 -5.60 -0.33 -2.68
CA GLN A 120 -4.26 0.26 -2.67
C GLN A 120 -4.27 1.76 -2.37
N ALA A 121 -5.40 2.43 -2.59
CA ALA A 121 -5.52 3.86 -2.31
C ALA A 121 -5.69 4.12 -0.81
N PHE A 122 -4.82 4.98 -0.27
CA PHE A 122 -4.74 5.29 1.15
C PHE A 122 -4.74 6.81 1.37
N GLY A 123 -5.78 7.33 2.01
CA GLY A 123 -6.03 8.75 2.20
C GLY A 123 -5.75 9.21 3.61
N VAL A 124 -4.50 9.53 3.91
CA VAL A 124 -4.04 10.01 5.23
C VAL A 124 -3.58 11.46 5.14
N THR A 125 -2.52 11.70 4.38
CA THR A 125 -1.82 12.98 4.29
C THR A 125 -2.69 14.07 3.64
N GLU A 126 -2.61 15.28 4.18
CA GLU A 126 -3.25 16.48 3.66
C GLU A 126 -2.18 17.54 3.32
N PRO A 127 -2.49 18.57 2.52
CA PRO A 127 -1.52 19.62 2.22
C PRO A 127 -0.88 20.26 3.46
N ASP A 128 -1.63 20.38 4.56
CA ASP A 128 -1.19 20.98 5.83
C ASP A 128 -0.89 19.95 6.93
N ALA A 129 -1.07 18.65 6.68
CA ALA A 129 -0.95 17.59 7.69
C ALA A 129 -0.25 16.35 7.12
N GLY A 130 1.09 16.34 7.18
CA GLY A 130 1.94 15.20 6.80
C GLY A 130 2.45 14.44 8.02
N SER A 131 3.70 14.72 8.46
CA SER A 131 4.31 14.07 9.63
C SER A 131 3.47 14.21 10.91
N ASN A 132 2.76 15.33 11.06
CA ASN A 132 1.79 15.50 12.14
C ASN A 132 0.37 15.16 11.68
N THR A 133 0.09 13.87 11.54
CA THR A 133 -1.21 13.32 11.14
C THR A 133 -2.38 13.79 12.01
N LEU A 134 -2.12 14.19 13.26
CA LEU A 134 -3.16 14.67 14.17
C LEU A 134 -3.77 16.01 13.77
N LYS A 135 -3.15 16.71 12.81
CA LYS A 135 -3.66 17.99 12.25
C LYS A 135 -4.61 17.81 11.06
N ILE A 136 -5.03 16.59 10.74
CA ILE A 136 -6.00 16.30 9.68
C ILE A 136 -7.26 17.19 9.87
N LYS A 137 -7.66 17.83 8.78
CA LYS A 137 -8.81 18.74 8.69
C LYS A 137 -9.99 18.15 7.89
N THR A 138 -9.74 17.14 7.04
CA THR A 138 -10.83 16.41 6.35
C THR A 138 -11.85 15.98 7.39
N PHE A 139 -13.11 16.43 7.21
CA PHE A 139 -14.15 16.30 8.23
C PHE A 139 -15.32 15.46 7.72
N ALA A 140 -15.74 14.51 8.53
CA ALA A 140 -16.88 13.63 8.33
C ALA A 140 -18.01 14.04 9.30
N LYS A 141 -18.93 14.86 8.79
CA LYS A 141 -20.11 15.30 9.55
C LYS A 141 -21.10 14.16 9.66
N LYS A 142 -21.48 13.81 10.90
CA LYS A 142 -22.53 12.80 11.16
C LYS A 142 -23.88 13.27 10.61
N VAL A 143 -24.56 12.37 9.92
CA VAL A 143 -25.95 12.51 9.42
C VAL A 143 -26.72 11.23 9.73
N PRO A 144 -28.06 11.21 9.61
CA PRO A 144 -28.82 9.97 9.80
C PRO A 144 -28.34 8.86 8.84
N GLY A 145 -27.89 7.72 9.39
CA GLY A 145 -27.44 6.56 8.63
C GLY A 145 -26.00 6.61 8.09
N GLY A 146 -25.24 7.68 8.39
CA GLY A 146 -23.85 7.76 7.88
C GLY A 146 -23.18 9.10 8.12
N TYR A 147 -22.38 9.51 7.14
CA TYR A 147 -21.57 10.74 7.20
C TYR A 147 -21.54 11.43 5.85
N VAL A 148 -21.36 12.75 5.88
CA VAL A 148 -20.98 13.57 4.71
C VAL A 148 -19.56 14.08 4.95
N ILE A 149 -18.64 13.71 4.05
CA ILE A 149 -17.21 13.99 4.19
C ILE A 149 -16.80 15.08 3.21
N ASN A 150 -16.06 16.07 3.72
CA ASN A 150 -15.45 17.14 2.94
C ASN A 150 -13.97 17.29 3.31
N GLY A 151 -13.12 17.53 2.32
CA GLY A 151 -11.69 17.72 2.55
C GLY A 151 -10.83 17.47 1.32
N GLN A 152 -9.55 17.25 1.58
CA GLN A 152 -8.55 17.03 0.54
C GLN A 152 -7.44 16.14 1.09
N LYS A 153 -7.02 15.19 0.28
CA LYS A 153 -5.86 14.34 0.55
C LYS A 153 -4.81 14.54 -0.54
N ILE A 154 -3.55 14.35 -0.18
CA ILE A 154 -2.42 14.44 -1.12
C ILE A 154 -1.51 13.24 -0.94
N TRP A 155 -0.73 12.93 -1.96
CA TRP A 155 0.19 11.79 -2.03
C TRP A 155 -0.51 10.42 -1.99
N THR A 156 -1.78 10.37 -2.42
CA THR A 156 -2.50 9.10 -2.59
C THR A 156 -1.97 8.37 -3.82
N SER A 157 -1.23 7.30 -3.62
CA SER A 157 -0.74 6.46 -4.71
C SER A 157 -1.85 5.53 -5.22
N ARG A 158 -1.85 5.26 -6.52
CA ARG A 158 -2.70 4.26 -7.20
C ARG A 158 -4.21 4.45 -6.98
N TYR A 159 -4.64 5.71 -6.90
CA TYR A 159 -6.06 6.04 -6.79
C TYR A 159 -6.87 5.44 -7.95
N PHE A 160 -6.40 5.62 -9.19
CA PHE A 160 -7.09 5.12 -10.37
C PHE A 160 -6.95 3.60 -10.60
N GLN A 161 -6.03 2.95 -9.92
CA GLN A 161 -5.82 1.50 -9.95
C GLN A 161 -6.53 0.77 -8.81
N SER A 162 -7.27 1.51 -7.96
CA SER A 162 -7.99 0.98 -6.81
C SER A 162 -9.49 1.00 -7.02
N HIS A 163 -10.17 0.01 -6.46
CA HIS A 163 -11.64 -0.01 -6.36
C HIS A 163 -12.10 0.66 -5.06
N MET A 164 -11.30 0.51 -4.01
CA MET A 164 -11.61 1.04 -2.68
C MET A 164 -10.55 2.02 -2.21
N TYR A 165 -10.96 2.97 -1.38
CA TYR A 165 -10.13 4.00 -0.79
C TYR A 165 -10.24 3.94 0.74
N LEU A 166 -9.16 3.64 1.43
CA LEU A 166 -9.12 3.73 2.89
C LEU A 166 -8.87 5.18 3.28
N LEU A 167 -9.87 5.82 3.85
CA LEU A 167 -9.88 7.25 4.17
C LEU A 167 -9.93 7.47 5.67
N ILE A 168 -8.99 8.27 6.23
CA ILE A 168 -9.13 8.80 7.58
C ILE A 168 -9.68 10.22 7.53
N ALA A 169 -10.70 10.48 8.34
CA ALA A 169 -11.30 11.79 8.49
C ALA A 169 -11.66 12.06 9.95
N ARG A 170 -11.78 13.34 10.30
CA ARG A 170 -12.17 13.75 11.63
C ARG A 170 -13.68 13.70 11.78
N THR A 171 -14.18 13.03 12.79
CA THR A 171 -15.60 12.93 13.15
C THR A 171 -15.98 13.81 14.33
N THR A 172 -14.99 14.23 15.13
CA THR A 172 -15.15 15.17 16.23
C THR A 172 -14.15 16.30 16.07
N PRO A 173 -14.52 17.57 16.16
CA PRO A 173 -13.60 18.70 16.11
C PRO A 173 -12.44 18.55 17.09
N ILE A 174 -11.24 18.99 16.70
CA ILE A 174 -10.04 18.81 17.52
C ILE A 174 -10.12 19.54 18.87
N GLU A 175 -10.90 20.60 18.93
CA GLU A 175 -11.14 21.40 20.12
C GLU A 175 -12.05 20.71 21.14
N GLU A 176 -12.83 19.73 20.70
CA GLU A 176 -13.79 18.99 21.51
C GLU A 176 -13.25 17.67 22.08
N VAL A 177 -12.07 17.23 21.61
CA VAL A 177 -11.48 15.96 22.08
C VAL A 177 -10.50 16.18 23.24
N LYS A 178 -10.50 15.25 24.20
CA LYS A 178 -9.53 15.28 25.32
C LYS A 178 -8.11 14.94 24.88
N LYS A 179 -7.98 13.99 23.95
CA LYS A 179 -6.69 13.56 23.37
C LYS A 179 -6.72 13.84 21.87
N LYS A 180 -5.67 14.43 21.32
CA LYS A 180 -5.58 14.74 19.88
C LYS A 180 -5.67 13.52 18.97
N THR A 181 -5.41 12.32 19.51
CA THR A 181 -5.57 11.02 18.84
C THR A 181 -7.02 10.57 18.72
N ASP A 182 -7.92 11.13 19.50
CA ASP A 182 -9.35 10.83 19.46
C ASP A 182 -10.05 11.69 18.39
N GLY A 183 -11.26 11.29 18.03
CA GLY A 183 -12.11 12.02 17.09
C GLY A 183 -11.73 11.86 15.61
N LEU A 184 -10.86 10.92 15.29
CA LEU A 184 -10.56 10.48 13.92
C LEU A 184 -11.21 9.12 13.66
N SER A 185 -11.81 8.93 12.49
CA SER A 185 -12.45 7.66 12.09
C SER A 185 -11.93 7.19 10.73
N LEU A 186 -11.93 5.88 10.51
CA LEU A 186 -11.54 5.24 9.26
C LEU A 186 -12.78 4.84 8.47
N PHE A 187 -12.75 5.07 7.17
CA PHE A 187 -13.81 4.74 6.23
C PHE A 187 -13.25 3.96 5.04
N LEU A 188 -13.97 2.94 4.62
CA LEU A 188 -13.69 2.18 3.42
C LEU A 188 -14.63 2.63 2.31
N VAL A 189 -14.14 3.51 1.42
CA VAL A 189 -14.93 4.19 0.40
C VAL A 189 -14.84 3.44 -0.92
N ASP A 190 -15.97 3.10 -1.53
CA ASP A 190 -16.07 2.59 -2.89
C ASP A 190 -15.90 3.77 -3.87
N ILE A 191 -14.79 3.78 -4.63
CA ILE A 191 -14.43 4.89 -5.51
C ILE A 191 -15.46 5.07 -6.63
N ALA A 192 -15.98 3.97 -7.19
CA ALA A 192 -16.96 4.02 -8.27
C ALA A 192 -18.29 4.59 -7.78
N LYS A 193 -18.74 4.21 -6.59
CA LYS A 193 -19.99 4.74 -5.98
C LYS A 193 -19.84 6.19 -5.57
N ALA A 194 -18.66 6.61 -5.11
CA ALA A 194 -18.40 8.00 -4.74
C ALA A 194 -18.53 8.97 -5.94
N GLY A 195 -18.25 8.50 -7.15
CA GLY A 195 -18.46 9.27 -8.38
C GLY A 195 -17.84 10.66 -8.35
N ALA A 196 -18.65 11.68 -8.61
CA ALA A 196 -18.20 13.08 -8.66
C ALA A 196 -17.77 13.67 -7.31
N SER A 197 -18.18 13.05 -6.19
CA SER A 197 -17.82 13.48 -4.83
C SER A 197 -16.39 13.16 -4.44
N LEU A 198 -15.71 12.30 -5.21
CA LEU A 198 -14.33 11.91 -4.97
C LEU A 198 -13.52 12.05 -6.27
N LYS A 199 -12.63 13.03 -6.35
CA LYS A 199 -11.89 13.36 -7.57
C LYS A 199 -10.40 13.24 -7.36
N GLY A 200 -9.76 12.28 -8.05
CA GLY A 200 -8.32 12.17 -8.13
C GLY A 200 -7.74 13.10 -9.20
N LYS A 201 -6.60 13.74 -8.90
CA LYS A 201 -5.80 14.52 -9.84
C LYS A 201 -4.36 14.02 -9.78
N PRO A 202 -3.79 13.51 -10.89
CA PRO A 202 -2.42 13.03 -10.90
C PRO A 202 -1.40 14.12 -10.53
N ILE A 203 -0.40 13.73 -9.75
CA ILE A 203 0.75 14.57 -9.39
C ILE A 203 1.98 13.94 -10.04
N ARG A 204 2.77 14.75 -10.74
CA ARG A 204 4.05 14.30 -11.27
C ARG A 204 5.06 14.16 -10.14
N THR A 205 5.62 12.97 -10.00
CA THR A 205 6.67 12.62 -9.05
C THR A 205 7.96 12.23 -9.79
N MET A 206 9.06 12.07 -9.06
CA MET A 206 10.35 11.69 -9.64
C MET A 206 10.32 10.27 -10.24
N MET A 207 9.55 9.38 -9.62
CA MET A 207 9.29 8.01 -10.08
C MET A 207 7.81 7.86 -10.40
N ASN A 208 7.46 6.92 -11.28
CA ASN A 208 6.08 6.62 -11.63
C ASN A 208 5.35 5.84 -10.53
N HIS A 209 4.84 6.55 -9.53
CA HIS A 209 4.04 5.97 -8.44
C HIS A 209 2.53 6.11 -8.62
N HIS A 210 2.07 6.66 -9.73
CA HIS A 210 0.64 6.98 -9.93
C HIS A 210 0.05 7.74 -8.74
N THR A 211 0.80 8.74 -8.27
CA THR A 211 0.46 9.55 -7.10
C THR A 211 -0.59 10.59 -7.45
N ASN A 212 -1.52 10.83 -6.53
CA ASN A 212 -2.64 11.71 -6.76
C ASN A 212 -2.90 12.64 -5.58
N GLU A 213 -3.43 13.82 -5.90
CA GLU A 213 -4.21 14.66 -5.01
C GLU A 213 -5.67 14.22 -5.12
N VAL A 214 -6.38 14.13 -3.99
CA VAL A 214 -7.78 13.65 -3.96
C VAL A 214 -8.64 14.69 -3.29
N PHE A 215 -9.59 15.24 -4.02
CA PHE A 215 -10.59 16.19 -3.54
C PHE A 215 -11.85 15.45 -3.14
N ILE A 216 -12.40 15.81 -1.98
CA ILE A 216 -13.57 15.19 -1.37
C ILE A 216 -14.62 16.29 -1.16
N ASP A 217 -15.72 16.19 -1.90
CA ASP A 217 -16.79 17.18 -1.90
C ASP A 217 -18.14 16.50 -1.68
N ASN A 218 -18.70 16.71 -0.50
CA ASN A 218 -19.98 16.14 -0.07
C ASN A 218 -20.09 14.62 -0.30
N LEU A 219 -19.00 13.91 0.01
CA LEU A 219 -18.95 12.46 -0.10
C LEU A 219 -19.83 11.81 0.96
N GLU A 220 -20.87 11.14 0.53
CA GLU A 220 -21.75 10.37 1.41
C GLU A 220 -21.18 8.97 1.62
N VAL A 221 -21.06 8.55 2.89
CA VAL A 221 -20.65 7.20 3.31
C VAL A 221 -21.61 6.70 4.38
N SER A 222 -21.93 5.41 4.35
CA SER A 222 -22.82 4.80 5.34
C SER A 222 -22.08 4.50 6.66
N ASP A 223 -22.84 4.28 7.74
CA ASP A 223 -22.28 3.79 9.00
C ASP A 223 -21.57 2.45 8.84
N GLU A 224 -22.00 1.62 7.87
CA GLU A 224 -21.40 0.32 7.56
C GLU A 224 -20.02 0.42 6.88
N ASP A 225 -19.71 1.55 6.25
CA ASP A 225 -18.42 1.79 5.59
C ASP A 225 -17.34 2.26 6.58
N ARG A 226 -17.72 2.57 7.84
CA ARG A 226 -16.76 2.90 8.89
C ARG A 226 -16.11 1.64 9.46
N ILE A 227 -14.78 1.66 9.58
CA ILE A 227 -14.00 0.59 10.22
C ILE A 227 -13.92 0.86 11.73
N GLY A 228 -14.40 -0.09 12.52
CA GLY A 228 -14.35 -0.03 13.98
C GLY A 228 -15.23 1.07 14.60
N GLU A 229 -14.84 1.55 15.78
CA GLU A 229 -15.58 2.56 16.55
C GLU A 229 -15.32 3.98 16.06
N GLU A 230 -16.35 4.83 16.11
CA GLU A 230 -16.22 6.25 15.81
C GLU A 230 -15.21 6.93 16.75
N GLY A 231 -14.37 7.79 16.19
CA GLY A 231 -13.37 8.52 16.95
C GLY A 231 -12.10 7.73 17.33
N LYS A 232 -12.01 6.44 17.01
CA LYS A 232 -10.85 5.57 17.31
C LYS A 232 -9.97 5.27 16.09
N GLY A 233 -10.28 5.81 14.94
CA GLY A 233 -9.63 5.53 13.68
C GLY A 233 -8.13 5.78 13.66
N PHE A 234 -7.59 6.71 14.47
CA PHE A 234 -6.15 6.91 14.57
C PHE A 234 -5.42 5.68 15.14
N HIS A 235 -6.00 5.04 16.15
CA HIS A 235 -5.43 3.83 16.73
C HIS A 235 -5.46 2.67 15.74
N TYR A 236 -6.56 2.52 15.00
CA TYR A 236 -6.72 1.49 13.97
C TYR A 236 -5.78 1.72 12.78
N LEU A 237 -5.54 2.99 12.44
CA LEU A 237 -4.59 3.38 11.41
C LEU A 237 -3.15 2.93 11.73
N LEU A 238 -2.75 2.94 13.02
CA LEU A 238 -1.40 2.55 13.43
C LEU A 238 -1.07 1.10 13.06
N ASP A 239 -2.04 0.20 13.03
CA ASP A 239 -1.81 -1.19 12.62
C ASP A 239 -1.41 -1.27 11.14
N SER A 240 -2.08 -0.51 10.25
CA SER A 240 -1.67 -0.37 8.86
C SER A 240 -0.30 0.30 8.74
N LEU A 241 -0.06 1.41 9.44
CA LEU A 241 1.19 2.16 9.38
C LEU A 241 2.39 1.36 9.94
N ASN A 242 2.19 0.52 10.94
CA ASN A 242 3.27 -0.31 11.49
C ASN A 242 3.65 -1.41 10.48
N SER A 243 2.68 -2.06 9.88
CA SER A 243 2.92 -3.03 8.80
C SER A 243 3.59 -2.35 7.60
N GLU A 244 3.12 -1.16 7.19
CA GLU A 244 3.72 -0.36 6.11
C GLU A 244 5.21 -0.09 6.34
N ARG A 245 5.58 0.36 7.55
CA ARG A 245 6.98 0.64 7.88
C ARG A 245 7.89 -0.57 7.70
N LEU A 246 7.44 -1.76 8.11
CA LEU A 246 8.20 -3.00 7.96
C LEU A 246 8.30 -3.40 6.48
N LEU A 247 7.19 -3.41 5.77
CA LEU A 247 7.09 -3.81 4.38
C LEU A 247 7.93 -2.89 3.47
N VAL A 248 7.80 -1.57 3.59
CA VAL A 248 8.59 -0.60 2.80
C VAL A 248 10.07 -0.62 3.18
N SER A 249 10.41 -0.90 4.45
CA SER A 249 11.83 -1.06 4.84
C SER A 249 12.45 -2.29 4.17
N SER A 250 11.70 -3.38 4.01
CA SER A 250 12.21 -4.57 3.33
C SER A 250 12.39 -4.38 1.82
N GLU A 251 11.55 -3.56 1.16
CA GLU A 251 11.78 -3.11 -0.22
C GLU A 251 13.13 -2.39 -0.33
N SER A 252 13.40 -1.44 0.58
CA SER A 252 14.65 -0.69 0.59
C SER A 252 15.88 -1.60 0.79
N LEU A 253 15.75 -2.69 1.57
CA LEU A 253 16.79 -3.71 1.68
C LEU A 253 16.98 -4.47 0.36
N GLY A 254 15.90 -4.80 -0.34
CA GLY A 254 15.92 -5.42 -1.66
C GLY A 254 16.63 -4.53 -2.67
N ASP A 255 16.26 -3.25 -2.74
CA ASP A 255 16.90 -2.24 -3.61
C ASP A 255 18.40 -2.13 -3.30
N GLY A 256 18.78 -2.02 -2.02
CA GLY A 256 20.18 -1.95 -1.62
C GLY A 256 20.99 -3.16 -2.11
N LYS A 257 20.45 -4.37 -2.00
CA LYS A 257 21.09 -5.60 -2.50
C LYS A 257 21.20 -5.58 -4.03
N TRP A 258 20.15 -5.15 -4.74
CA TRP A 258 20.17 -5.00 -6.18
C TRP A 258 21.24 -4.01 -6.64
N PHE A 259 21.32 -2.83 -6.02
CA PHE A 259 22.32 -1.81 -6.34
C PHE A 259 23.75 -2.31 -6.13
N VAL A 260 24.04 -3.03 -5.04
CA VAL A 260 25.34 -3.62 -4.78
C VAL A 260 25.71 -4.63 -5.86
N ASP A 261 24.77 -5.53 -6.21
CA ASP A 261 24.98 -6.53 -7.24
C ASP A 261 25.27 -5.90 -8.62
N GLN A 262 24.48 -4.87 -9.01
CA GLN A 262 24.66 -4.16 -10.29
C GLN A 262 25.97 -3.36 -10.32
N ALA A 263 26.28 -2.63 -9.23
CA ALA A 263 27.52 -1.87 -9.14
C ALA A 263 28.75 -2.77 -9.20
N SER A 264 28.72 -3.92 -8.54
CA SER A 264 29.82 -4.90 -8.56
C SER A 264 30.04 -5.47 -9.97
N ARG A 265 28.95 -5.82 -10.68
CA ARG A 265 29.03 -6.27 -12.09
C ARG A 265 29.61 -5.19 -12.97
N TYR A 266 29.07 -3.97 -12.90
CA TYR A 266 29.55 -2.84 -13.68
C TYR A 266 31.05 -2.54 -13.39
N ALA A 267 31.46 -2.59 -12.13
CA ALA A 267 32.85 -2.36 -11.74
C ALA A 267 33.81 -3.45 -12.29
N THR A 268 33.31 -4.66 -12.51
CA THR A 268 34.06 -5.75 -13.13
C THR A 268 34.18 -5.60 -14.64
N ASP A 269 33.10 -5.16 -15.29
CA ASP A 269 33.01 -5.14 -16.76
C ASP A 269 33.54 -3.85 -17.37
N ARG A 270 33.30 -2.70 -16.71
CA ARG A 270 33.71 -1.40 -17.19
C ARG A 270 35.23 -1.23 -17.10
N ARG A 271 35.87 -1.04 -18.23
CA ARG A 271 37.33 -0.82 -18.34
C ARG A 271 37.66 0.66 -18.56
N VAL A 272 38.64 1.15 -17.76
CA VAL A 272 39.26 2.47 -17.91
C VAL A 272 40.75 2.28 -17.66
N PHE A 273 41.61 2.84 -18.45
CA PHE A 273 43.06 2.60 -18.42
C PHE A 273 43.42 1.08 -18.52
N ASP A 274 42.74 0.38 -19.45
CA ASP A 274 42.93 -1.04 -19.79
C ASP A 274 42.68 -2.04 -18.64
N ARG A 275 42.07 -1.62 -17.57
CA ARG A 275 41.67 -2.46 -16.42
C ARG A 275 40.27 -2.19 -15.95
N PRO A 276 39.61 -3.17 -15.30
CA PRO A 276 38.33 -2.96 -14.67
C PRO A 276 38.37 -1.80 -13.64
N ILE A 277 37.32 -0.98 -13.60
CA ILE A 277 37.28 0.15 -12.66
C ILE A 277 37.28 -0.29 -11.19
N GLY A 278 36.81 -1.49 -10.90
CA GLY A 278 36.85 -2.09 -9.56
C GLY A 278 38.27 -2.41 -9.05
N GLN A 279 39.30 -2.25 -9.90
CA GLN A 279 40.71 -2.40 -9.54
C GLN A 279 41.44 -1.06 -9.28
N ASN A 280 40.70 0.07 -9.31
CA ASN A 280 41.22 1.40 -9.05
C ASN A 280 41.10 1.82 -7.59
#